data_ec2c4e0958ac8a0d0eeffa6770f9bf43
#
_entry.id   ec2c4e0958ac8a0d0eeffa6770f9bf43
#
_cell.length_a   1.000
_cell.length_b   1.000
_cell.length_c   1.000
_cell.angle_alpha   90.00
_cell.angle_beta   90.00
_cell.angle_gamma   90.00
#
_symmetry.space_group_name_H-M   'P 1'
#
loop_
_entity.id
_entity.type
_entity.pdbx_description
1 polymer ?
#
loop_
_entity_poly.entity_id
_entity_poly.type
_entity_poly.pdbx_seq_one_letter_code
_entity_poly.pdbx_strand_id
1 'polypeptide(L)'
;MWQYGGKYIFLATERGLAIINQHRAHACVLYRLYMEQLSEAKGTTQKLLFPDVLELSAEDMLLIAPMVDELRHIGFDLEQLGKTSYSIYGQPAQLGQQNGVTALRHILDAVRDTSANVQEEWRKQIAMALANDTAIPYGKVLSEEEMRDLTKSLFALPSYLFTPDGKRVVKVLTDEELKV
;
A
#
# COMPACT_ATOMS: atom_id res chain seq x y z
N MET A 1 -11.47 14.16 -18.36
CA MET A 1 -11.23 13.04 -17.43
C MET A 1 -12.55 12.71 -16.75
N TRP A 2 -12.90 11.44 -16.58
CA TRP A 2 -14.11 10.98 -15.86
C TRP A 2 -13.88 9.61 -15.23
N GLN A 3 -14.70 9.27 -14.24
CA GLN A 3 -14.65 8.00 -13.53
C GLN A 3 -15.79 7.08 -13.98
N TYR A 4 -15.51 5.78 -14.03
CA TYR A 4 -16.51 4.75 -14.33
C TYR A 4 -16.54 3.67 -13.25
N GLY A 5 -17.74 3.41 -12.72
CA GLY A 5 -18.02 2.35 -11.74
C GLY A 5 -17.24 2.47 -10.44
N GLY A 6 -16.76 3.66 -10.05
CA GLY A 6 -15.90 3.81 -8.84
C GLY A 6 -14.60 2.99 -8.91
N LYS A 7 -14.15 2.62 -10.10
CA LYS A 7 -13.03 1.70 -10.30
C LYS A 7 -12.01 2.19 -11.33
N TYR A 8 -12.46 2.82 -12.38
CA TYR A 8 -11.61 3.24 -13.49
C TYR A 8 -11.71 4.73 -13.72
N ILE A 9 -10.56 5.35 -13.99
CA ILE A 9 -10.45 6.73 -14.47
C ILE A 9 -10.12 6.67 -15.95
N PHE A 10 -10.86 7.43 -16.75
CA PHE A 10 -10.67 7.59 -18.19
C PHE A 10 -10.07 8.96 -18.48
N LEU A 11 -8.98 8.98 -19.22
CA LEU A 11 -8.24 10.19 -19.56
C LEU A 11 -7.91 10.18 -21.05
N ALA A 12 -8.36 11.20 -21.79
CA ALA A 12 -7.92 11.43 -23.16
C ALA A 12 -6.45 11.85 -23.17
N THR A 13 -5.66 11.21 -24.02
CA THR A 13 -4.23 11.47 -24.22
C THR A 13 -3.96 11.65 -25.71
N GLU A 14 -2.79 12.15 -26.06
CA GLU A 14 -2.35 12.29 -27.47
C GLU A 14 -2.26 10.93 -28.21
N ARG A 15 -2.21 9.81 -27.47
CA ARG A 15 -2.09 8.45 -28.01
C ARG A 15 -3.40 7.67 -28.01
N GLY A 16 -4.51 8.28 -27.63
CA GLY A 16 -5.82 7.66 -27.49
C GLY A 16 -6.41 7.79 -26.08
N LEU A 17 -7.17 6.79 -25.65
CA LEU A 17 -7.87 6.79 -24.37
C LEU A 17 -7.12 5.94 -23.32
N ALA A 18 -6.59 6.57 -22.28
CA ALA A 18 -6.02 5.87 -21.14
C ALA A 18 -7.14 5.43 -20.17
N ILE A 19 -7.09 4.16 -19.77
CA ILE A 19 -7.95 3.54 -18.75
C ILE A 19 -7.06 3.20 -17.57
N ILE A 20 -7.31 3.83 -16.43
CA ILE A 20 -6.49 3.74 -15.22
C ILE A 20 -7.32 3.07 -14.13
N ASN A 21 -6.82 1.97 -13.55
CA ASN A 21 -7.42 1.38 -12.37
C ASN A 21 -7.06 2.23 -11.15
N GLN A 22 -8.04 2.91 -10.52
CA GLN A 22 -7.79 3.87 -9.44
C GLN A 22 -7.16 3.26 -8.20
N HIS A 23 -7.60 2.07 -7.79
CA HIS A 23 -7.03 1.36 -6.63
C HIS A 23 -5.57 1.01 -6.86
N ARG A 24 -5.27 0.38 -8.00
CA ARG A 24 -3.89 -0.01 -8.35
C ARG A 24 -2.97 1.20 -8.58
N ALA A 25 -3.51 2.27 -9.16
CA ALA A 25 -2.78 3.53 -9.32
C ALA A 25 -2.37 4.11 -7.97
N HIS A 26 -3.32 4.16 -7.03
CA HIS A 26 -3.04 4.65 -5.67
C HIS A 26 -2.08 3.71 -4.92
N ALA A 27 -2.25 2.39 -5.05
CA ALA A 27 -1.32 1.42 -4.48
C ALA A 27 0.12 1.61 -4.99
N CYS A 28 0.33 1.90 -6.29
CA CYS A 28 1.66 2.22 -6.82
C CYS A 28 2.27 3.48 -6.17
N VAL A 29 1.47 4.54 -6.04
CA VAL A 29 1.92 5.81 -5.41
C VAL A 29 2.29 5.58 -3.95
N LEU A 30 1.43 4.86 -3.20
CA LEU A 30 1.66 4.54 -1.79
C LEU A 30 2.84 3.58 -1.59
N TYR A 31 3.00 2.59 -2.46
CA TYR A 31 4.16 1.69 -2.42
C TYR A 31 5.47 2.47 -2.49
N ARG A 32 5.56 3.42 -3.41
CA ARG A 32 6.73 4.28 -3.54
C ARG A 32 6.98 5.08 -2.25
N LEU A 33 5.93 5.69 -1.70
CA LEU A 33 6.00 6.44 -0.44
C LEU A 33 6.51 5.54 0.71
N TYR A 34 5.94 4.34 0.87
CA TYR A 34 6.35 3.43 1.94
C TYR A 34 7.78 2.92 1.77
N MET A 35 8.22 2.64 0.53
CA MET A 35 9.62 2.29 0.28
C MET A 35 10.59 3.41 0.65
N GLU A 36 10.24 4.66 0.39
CA GLU A 36 11.03 5.82 0.82
C GLU A 36 11.06 5.94 2.35
N GLN A 37 9.90 5.82 3.02
CA GLN A 37 9.82 5.86 4.48
C GLN A 37 10.66 4.74 5.13
N LEU A 38 10.60 3.52 4.60
CA LEU A 38 11.41 2.40 5.08
C LEU A 38 12.91 2.63 4.89
N SER A 39 13.31 3.20 3.74
CA SER A 39 14.72 3.45 3.45
C SER A 39 15.32 4.56 4.31
N GLU A 40 14.52 5.58 4.64
CA GLU A 40 14.94 6.77 5.38
C GLU A 40 14.59 6.70 6.88
N ALA A 41 13.88 5.64 7.31
CA ALA A 41 13.36 5.48 8.69
C ALA A 41 12.50 6.69 9.14
N LYS A 42 11.64 7.22 8.24
CA LYS A 42 10.86 8.45 8.45
C LYS A 42 9.35 8.24 8.42
N GLY A 43 8.87 7.06 8.79
CA GLY A 43 7.44 6.81 8.92
C GLY A 43 6.80 7.70 9.98
N THR A 44 5.59 8.18 9.69
CA THR A 44 4.83 8.99 10.63
C THR A 44 3.87 8.11 11.41
N THR A 45 3.93 8.18 12.73
CA THR A 45 3.09 7.41 13.65
C THR A 45 1.88 8.20 14.10
N GLN A 46 0.70 7.64 13.92
CA GLN A 46 -0.53 8.06 14.59
C GLN A 46 -0.67 7.27 15.89
N LYS A 47 -0.64 7.96 17.03
CA LYS A 47 -0.85 7.34 18.34
C LYS A 47 -2.29 6.89 18.50
N LEU A 48 -2.49 5.72 19.11
CA LEU A 48 -3.79 5.19 19.47
C LEU A 48 -4.18 5.69 20.87
N LEU A 49 -5.47 5.97 21.08
CA LEU A 49 -6.00 6.36 22.40
C LEU A 49 -5.93 5.19 23.40
N PHE A 50 -6.16 3.99 22.90
CA PHE A 50 -6.02 2.74 23.64
C PHE A 50 -5.15 1.82 22.81
N PRO A 51 -4.18 1.11 23.43
CA PRO A 51 -3.37 0.14 22.72
C PRO A 51 -4.23 -1.01 22.22
N ASP A 52 -4.01 -1.41 20.95
CA ASP A 52 -4.52 -2.66 20.42
C ASP A 52 -3.58 -3.80 20.79
N VAL A 53 -4.09 -5.04 20.87
CA VAL A 53 -3.30 -6.24 21.13
C VAL A 53 -3.30 -7.14 19.90
N LEU A 54 -2.12 -7.45 19.41
CA LEU A 54 -1.89 -8.43 18.36
C LEU A 54 -1.45 -9.75 19.01
N GLU A 55 -2.35 -10.72 19.04
CA GLU A 55 -2.03 -12.10 19.45
C GLU A 55 -1.49 -12.89 18.24
N LEU A 56 -0.42 -13.63 18.45
CA LEU A 56 0.35 -14.33 17.43
C LEU A 56 0.59 -15.79 17.82
N SER A 57 0.72 -16.66 16.81
CA SER A 57 1.26 -18.00 17.00
C SER A 57 2.76 -17.94 17.33
N ALA A 58 3.33 -19.04 17.83
CA ALA A 58 4.77 -19.13 18.05
C ALA A 58 5.57 -18.95 16.76
N GLU A 59 5.03 -19.41 15.64
CA GLU A 59 5.59 -19.23 14.29
C GLU A 59 5.61 -17.76 13.87
N ASP A 60 4.49 -17.07 14.05
CA ASP A 60 4.38 -15.64 13.71
C ASP A 60 5.26 -14.76 14.59
N MET A 61 5.46 -15.15 15.87
CA MET A 61 6.40 -14.47 16.75
C MET A 61 7.84 -14.55 16.23
N LEU A 62 8.25 -15.71 15.69
CA LEU A 62 9.56 -15.87 15.08
C LEU A 62 9.70 -15.08 13.77
N LEU A 63 8.59 -14.90 13.05
CA LEU A 63 8.56 -14.16 11.81
C LEU A 63 8.61 -12.64 12.03
N ILE A 64 7.82 -12.12 12.98
CA ILE A 64 7.73 -10.67 13.25
C ILE A 64 8.97 -10.12 13.98
N ALA A 65 9.58 -10.89 14.86
CA ALA A 65 10.67 -10.42 15.72
C ALA A 65 11.83 -9.74 14.95
N PRO A 66 12.36 -10.30 13.85
CA PRO A 66 13.41 -9.64 13.06
C PRO A 66 12.93 -8.44 12.26
N MET A 67 11.61 -8.25 12.08
CA MET A 67 11.03 -7.16 11.30
C MET A 67 10.58 -5.98 12.14
N VAL A 68 10.63 -6.07 13.46
CA VAL A 68 10.10 -5.01 14.38
C VAL A 68 10.70 -3.65 14.08
N ASP A 69 11.98 -3.57 13.76
CA ASP A 69 12.64 -2.30 13.44
C ASP A 69 12.13 -1.72 12.10
N GLU A 70 11.91 -2.54 11.08
CA GLU A 70 11.31 -2.11 9.82
C GLU A 70 9.85 -1.63 10.02
N LEU A 71 9.10 -2.31 10.87
CA LEU A 71 7.74 -1.89 11.23
C LEU A 71 7.74 -0.55 11.98
N ARG A 72 8.74 -0.29 12.84
CA ARG A 72 8.93 1.02 13.47
C ARG A 72 9.31 2.09 12.45
N HIS A 73 10.18 1.77 11.50
CA HIS A 73 10.58 2.71 10.44
C HIS A 73 9.40 3.21 9.60
N ILE A 74 8.35 2.40 9.44
CA ILE A 74 7.15 2.77 8.68
C ILE A 74 6.06 3.40 9.56
N GLY A 75 6.26 3.47 10.87
CA GLY A 75 5.38 4.18 11.80
C GLY A 75 4.54 3.33 12.74
N PHE A 76 4.78 2.02 12.83
CA PHE A 76 4.22 1.24 13.93
C PHE A 76 4.99 1.50 15.22
N ASP A 77 4.26 1.61 16.33
CA ASP A 77 4.80 1.67 17.68
C ASP A 77 4.38 0.40 18.42
N LEU A 78 5.30 -0.55 18.47
CA LEU A 78 5.07 -1.91 18.95
C LEU A 78 5.91 -2.21 20.19
N GLU A 79 5.28 -2.82 21.20
CA GLU A 79 5.94 -3.34 22.38
C GLU A 79 5.55 -4.80 22.59
N GLN A 80 6.51 -5.68 22.84
CA GLN A 80 6.21 -7.08 23.09
C GLN A 80 5.52 -7.26 24.43
N LEU A 81 4.33 -7.90 24.41
CA LEU A 81 3.53 -8.21 25.57
C LEU A 81 3.56 -9.74 25.83
N GLY A 82 4.48 -10.16 26.70
CA GLY A 82 4.64 -11.58 26.98
C GLY A 82 5.29 -12.38 25.85
N LYS A 83 4.90 -13.67 25.71
CA LYS A 83 5.55 -14.62 24.77
C LYS A 83 4.88 -14.69 23.40
N THR A 84 3.60 -14.29 23.29
CA THR A 84 2.77 -14.56 22.11
C THR A 84 2.00 -13.34 21.62
N SER A 85 2.35 -12.14 22.08
CA SER A 85 1.61 -10.95 21.70
C SER A 85 2.48 -9.68 21.66
N TYR A 86 2.00 -8.70 20.89
CA TYR A 86 2.49 -7.33 20.86
C TYR A 86 1.36 -6.35 21.20
N SER A 87 1.68 -5.31 21.98
CA SER A 87 0.83 -4.13 22.12
C SER A 87 1.18 -3.12 21.03
N ILE A 88 0.16 -2.56 20.40
CA ILE A 88 0.25 -1.54 19.35
C ILE A 88 -0.16 -0.20 19.97
N TYR A 89 0.79 0.69 20.22
CA TYR A 89 0.56 2.03 20.78
C TYR A 89 0.37 3.09 19.69
N GLY A 90 0.77 2.75 18.46
CA GLY A 90 0.65 3.62 17.31
C GLY A 90 0.78 2.86 16.00
N GLN A 91 0.25 3.44 14.95
CA GLN A 91 0.23 2.87 13.61
C GLN A 91 0.63 3.91 12.56
N PRO A 92 1.05 3.49 11.35
CA PRO A 92 1.33 4.43 10.26
C PRO A 92 0.16 5.39 10.03
N ALA A 93 0.44 6.70 9.98
CA ALA A 93 -0.58 7.73 9.83
C ALA A 93 -1.44 7.55 8.57
N GLN A 94 -0.89 6.96 7.52
CA GLN A 94 -1.59 6.64 6.27
C GLN A 94 -2.70 5.59 6.42
N LEU A 95 -2.65 4.75 7.46
CA LEU A 95 -3.73 3.82 7.79
C LEU A 95 -5.01 4.55 8.20
N GLY A 96 -4.88 5.76 8.77
CA GLY A 96 -6.02 6.56 9.20
C GLY A 96 -6.88 5.82 10.23
N GLN A 97 -8.12 5.50 9.85
CA GLN A 97 -9.07 4.76 10.70
C GLN A 97 -9.04 3.23 10.48
N GLN A 98 -8.17 2.73 9.62
CA GLN A 98 -8.01 1.30 9.43
C GLN A 98 -7.33 0.66 10.64
N ASN A 99 -7.63 -0.61 10.86
CA ASN A 99 -7.14 -1.33 12.04
C ASN A 99 -5.69 -1.80 11.84
N GLY A 100 -4.77 -1.34 12.69
CA GLY A 100 -3.36 -1.70 12.66
C GLY A 100 -3.08 -3.19 12.87
N VAL A 101 -3.92 -3.89 13.65
CA VAL A 101 -3.83 -5.35 13.85
C VAL A 101 -4.05 -6.08 12.51
N THR A 102 -5.07 -5.66 11.75
CA THR A 102 -5.38 -6.25 10.44
C THR A 102 -4.25 -6.00 9.46
N ALA A 103 -3.71 -4.78 9.41
CA ALA A 103 -2.58 -4.46 8.54
C ALA A 103 -1.33 -5.29 8.87
N LEU A 104 -1.02 -5.48 10.17
CA LEU A 104 0.10 -6.33 10.59
C LEU A 104 -0.11 -7.81 10.22
N ARG A 105 -1.34 -8.33 10.28
CA ARG A 105 -1.65 -9.69 9.82
C ARG A 105 -1.42 -9.82 8.32
N HIS A 106 -1.87 -8.87 7.50
CA HIS A 106 -1.62 -8.88 6.05
C HIS A 106 -0.12 -8.80 5.71
N ILE A 107 0.65 -8.03 6.48
CA ILE A 107 2.12 -8.00 6.35
C ILE A 107 2.72 -9.37 6.66
N LEU A 108 2.33 -10.00 7.77
CA LEU A 108 2.82 -11.33 8.15
C LEU A 108 2.48 -12.37 7.09
N ASP A 109 1.26 -12.36 6.55
CA ASP A 109 0.84 -13.26 5.48
C ASP A 109 1.67 -13.05 4.20
N ALA A 110 1.92 -11.79 3.82
CA ALA A 110 2.74 -11.46 2.65
C ALA A 110 4.21 -11.91 2.81
N VAL A 111 4.77 -11.81 4.01
CA VAL A 111 6.17 -12.19 4.27
C VAL A 111 6.32 -13.70 4.42
N ARG A 112 5.31 -14.41 4.91
CA ARG A 112 5.34 -15.88 5.11
C ARG A 112 5.64 -16.63 3.82
N ASP A 113 5.11 -16.16 2.68
CA ASP A 113 5.31 -16.76 1.37
C ASP A 113 6.69 -16.43 0.75
N THR A 114 7.49 -15.60 1.44
CA THR A 114 8.78 -15.14 0.94
C THR A 114 9.88 -16.05 1.44
N SER A 115 10.52 -16.79 0.54
CA SER A 115 11.60 -17.73 0.85
C SER A 115 12.95 -17.07 1.14
N ALA A 116 13.06 -15.75 1.10
CA ALA A 116 14.29 -15.00 1.27
C ALA A 116 14.29 -14.19 2.58
N ASN A 117 15.19 -14.54 3.50
CA ASN A 117 15.51 -13.76 4.70
C ASN A 117 16.35 -12.50 4.38
N VAL A 118 15.97 -11.73 3.36
CA VAL A 118 16.67 -10.53 2.93
C VAL A 118 15.86 -9.32 3.34
N GLN A 119 16.41 -8.43 4.13
CA GLN A 119 15.78 -7.21 4.64
C GLN A 119 15.10 -6.38 3.54
N GLU A 120 15.73 -6.30 2.37
CA GLU A 120 15.16 -5.58 1.21
C GLU A 120 13.86 -6.21 0.71
N GLU A 121 13.74 -7.54 0.75
CA GLU A 121 12.52 -8.23 0.35
C GLU A 121 11.41 -8.01 1.36
N TRP A 122 11.70 -8.04 2.66
CA TRP A 122 10.72 -7.68 3.68
C TRP A 122 10.18 -6.26 3.50
N ARG A 123 11.05 -5.28 3.21
CA ARG A 123 10.63 -3.90 2.92
C ARG A 123 9.64 -3.84 1.76
N LYS A 124 9.90 -4.57 0.69
CA LYS A 124 8.98 -4.65 -0.47
C LYS A 124 7.63 -5.25 -0.08
N GLN A 125 7.63 -6.35 0.69
CA GLN A 125 6.40 -7.00 1.12
C GLN A 125 5.60 -6.12 2.11
N ILE A 126 6.26 -5.51 3.08
CA ILE A 126 5.66 -4.56 4.02
C ILE A 126 5.03 -3.38 3.25
N ALA A 127 5.80 -2.76 2.37
CA ALA A 127 5.33 -1.63 1.57
C ALA A 127 4.15 -2.02 0.66
N MET A 128 4.17 -3.22 0.06
CA MET A 128 3.11 -3.68 -0.83
C MET A 128 1.83 -4.02 -0.07
N ALA A 129 1.92 -4.70 1.08
CA ALA A 129 0.78 -5.01 1.92
C ALA A 129 0.10 -3.72 2.39
N LEU A 130 0.85 -2.79 2.96
CA LEU A 130 0.32 -1.50 3.40
C LEU A 130 -0.26 -0.67 2.25
N ALA A 131 0.40 -0.66 1.08
CA ALA A 131 -0.10 0.07 -0.08
C ALA A 131 -1.46 -0.46 -0.56
N ASN A 132 -1.65 -1.78 -0.56
CA ASN A 132 -2.94 -2.38 -0.90
C ASN A 132 -4.01 -2.08 0.15
N ASP A 133 -3.68 -2.16 1.44
CA ASP A 133 -4.62 -1.89 2.53
C ASP A 133 -5.08 -0.42 2.54
N THR A 134 -4.17 0.51 2.28
CA THR A 134 -4.45 1.96 2.35
C THR A 134 -4.87 2.58 1.03
N ALA A 135 -4.83 1.84 -0.08
CA ALA A 135 -5.24 2.33 -1.39
C ALA A 135 -6.74 2.66 -1.43
N ILE A 136 -7.11 3.61 -2.30
CA ILE A 136 -8.49 3.97 -2.57
C ILE A 136 -9.32 2.71 -2.83
N PRO A 137 -10.35 2.42 -2.02
CA PRO A 137 -11.15 1.22 -2.20
C PRO A 137 -11.95 1.26 -3.51
N TYR A 138 -12.24 0.08 -4.06
CA TYR A 138 -13.17 -0.02 -5.18
C TYR A 138 -14.55 0.48 -4.77
N GLY A 139 -15.22 1.20 -5.69
CA GLY A 139 -16.51 1.81 -5.44
C GLY A 139 -16.46 3.25 -4.92
N LYS A 140 -15.29 3.73 -4.43
CA LYS A 140 -15.16 5.13 -4.02
C LYS A 140 -15.26 6.05 -5.22
N VAL A 141 -16.21 6.98 -5.16
CA VAL A 141 -16.34 8.06 -6.13
C VAL A 141 -15.31 9.15 -5.80
N LEU A 142 -14.53 9.55 -6.81
CA LEU A 142 -13.52 10.59 -6.70
C LEU A 142 -14.02 11.88 -7.31
N SER A 143 -13.68 13.01 -6.69
CA SER A 143 -13.83 14.34 -7.30
C SER A 143 -12.88 14.49 -8.48
N GLU A 144 -13.10 15.50 -9.31
CA GLU A 144 -12.21 15.80 -10.44
C GLU A 144 -10.79 16.17 -9.97
N GLU A 145 -10.67 16.85 -8.83
CA GLU A 145 -9.40 17.20 -8.20
C GLU A 145 -8.66 15.95 -7.70
N GLU A 146 -9.35 15.06 -6.96
CA GLU A 146 -8.76 13.79 -6.50
C GLU A 146 -8.27 12.92 -7.67
N MET A 147 -9.06 12.84 -8.77
CA MET A 147 -8.63 12.11 -9.96
C MET A 147 -7.39 12.73 -10.62
N ARG A 148 -7.34 14.08 -10.66
CA ARG A 148 -6.19 14.81 -11.24
C ARG A 148 -4.92 14.61 -10.43
N ASP A 149 -5.01 14.70 -9.11
CA ASP A 149 -3.89 14.52 -8.21
C ASP A 149 -3.35 13.08 -8.25
N LEU A 150 -4.26 12.10 -8.26
CA LEU A 150 -3.88 10.70 -8.39
C LEU A 150 -3.16 10.42 -9.71
N THR A 151 -3.71 10.91 -10.83
CA THR A 151 -3.11 10.69 -12.15
C THR A 151 -1.76 11.41 -12.29
N LYS A 152 -1.65 12.62 -11.77
CA LYS A 152 -0.38 13.37 -11.73
C LYS A 152 0.68 12.63 -10.93
N SER A 153 0.34 12.13 -9.74
CA SER A 153 1.26 11.36 -8.89
C SER A 153 1.67 10.05 -9.54
N LEU A 154 0.71 9.35 -10.18
CA LEU A 154 0.98 8.10 -10.90
C LEU A 154 1.97 8.32 -12.04
N PHE A 155 1.73 9.32 -12.91
CA PHE A 155 2.60 9.57 -14.07
C PHE A 155 3.96 10.17 -13.71
N ALA A 156 4.15 10.64 -12.48
CA ALA A 156 5.46 11.03 -11.95
C ALA A 156 6.33 9.82 -11.55
N LEU A 157 5.75 8.61 -11.44
CA LEU A 157 6.50 7.40 -11.12
C LEU A 157 7.36 6.94 -12.31
N PRO A 158 8.55 6.38 -12.06
CA PRO A 158 9.41 5.81 -13.12
C PRO A 158 8.75 4.68 -13.89
N SER A 159 7.85 3.93 -13.23
CA SER A 159 7.06 2.86 -13.82
C SER A 159 5.62 2.94 -13.29
N TYR A 160 4.66 3.09 -14.18
CA TYR A 160 3.25 3.30 -13.84
C TYR A 160 2.29 2.36 -14.59
N LEU A 161 2.79 1.53 -15.47
CA LEU A 161 1.94 0.64 -16.28
C LEU A 161 1.47 -0.59 -15.51
N PHE A 162 2.30 -1.04 -14.56
CA PHE A 162 2.04 -2.22 -13.74
C PHE A 162 2.35 -1.92 -12.28
N THR A 163 1.64 -2.59 -11.37
CA THR A 163 1.99 -2.61 -9.94
C THR A 163 3.29 -3.39 -9.73
N PRO A 164 3.97 -3.23 -8.58
CA PRO A 164 5.17 -4.01 -8.26
C PRO A 164 4.94 -5.53 -8.31
N ASP A 165 3.72 -6.00 -8.02
CA ASP A 165 3.30 -7.41 -8.13
C ASP A 165 2.77 -7.80 -9.53
N GLY A 166 3.01 -6.97 -10.56
CA GLY A 166 2.77 -7.28 -11.96
C GLY A 166 1.35 -7.08 -12.47
N LYS A 167 0.43 -6.51 -11.69
CA LYS A 167 -0.94 -6.24 -12.14
C LYS A 167 -1.00 -4.97 -12.96
N ARG A 168 -1.73 -5.00 -14.08
CA ARG A 168 -1.86 -3.83 -14.97
C ARG A 168 -2.58 -2.67 -14.29
N VAL A 169 -1.96 -1.49 -14.30
CA VAL A 169 -2.51 -0.23 -13.76
C VAL A 169 -3.15 0.60 -14.85
N VAL A 170 -2.44 0.78 -15.98
CA VAL A 170 -2.87 1.61 -17.10
C VAL A 170 -2.96 0.77 -18.37
N LYS A 171 -4.06 0.93 -19.12
CA LYS A 171 -4.20 0.48 -20.50
C LYS A 171 -4.50 1.70 -21.36
N VAL A 172 -3.81 1.86 -22.47
CA VAL A 172 -4.16 2.87 -23.48
C VAL A 172 -4.84 2.15 -24.64
N LEU A 173 -6.03 2.60 -25.00
CA LEU A 173 -6.70 2.24 -26.24
C LEU A 173 -6.29 3.27 -27.29
N THR A 174 -5.63 2.80 -28.36
CA THR A 174 -5.21 3.65 -29.46
C THR A 174 -6.42 4.12 -30.27
N ASP A 175 -6.23 5.16 -31.09
CA ASP A 175 -7.30 5.64 -31.99
C ASP A 175 -7.74 4.55 -32.99
N GLU A 176 -6.87 3.61 -33.32
CA GLU A 176 -7.22 2.46 -34.17
C GLU A 176 -8.13 1.46 -33.44
N GLU A 177 -7.87 1.20 -32.14
CA GLU A 177 -8.71 0.34 -31.30
C GLU A 177 -10.06 0.98 -30.94
N LEU A 178 -10.18 2.29 -31.08
CA LEU A 178 -11.41 3.06 -30.83
C LEU A 178 -12.30 3.23 -32.08
N LYS A 179 -11.81 2.89 -33.28
CA LYS A 179 -12.63 2.93 -34.51
C LYS A 179 -13.74 1.90 -34.42
N VAL A 180 -14.99 2.38 -34.56
CA VAL A 180 -16.22 1.57 -34.66
C VAL A 180 -16.54 1.32 -36.10
#